data_c3461c19d296d478fb5b5fb3c6f0be40
#
_entry.id   c3461c19d296d478fb5b5fb3c6f0be40
#
_cell.length_a   1.000
_cell.length_b   1.000
_cell.length_c   1.000
_cell.angle_alpha   90.00
_cell.angle_beta   90.00
_cell.angle_gamma   90.00
#
_symmetry.space_group_name_H-M   'P 1'
#
loop_
_entity.id
_entity.type
_entity.pdbx_description
1 polymer ?
#
loop_
_entity_poly.entity_id
_entity_poly.type
_entity_poly.pdbx_seq_one_letter_code
_entity_poly.pdbx_strand_id
1 'polypeptide(L)'
;MKIVNEQRFNSQVTALELGYGIIGRPLMNVYCYLIGDTLIDCGQAKMAGEMQSFILAHRVEQLLLTHHHEDHSGNAAMIAKSCGALVMGHPLTAQKMDPIRPILPYQHLVWGQARKVAVSPLPAAVSSGGFHFLPIHTPGHSKDHTVYLEAQNGWLFSGDLYLGDRIKFFRSDEKIDQQIQSLQIVLQHDFESLFCAHNPVLKNGRERIRRKLAYLEDISGAVGLLLTRGLSEKEIIRQMDHRQDRFIKFFTMGNASFANVIRSAIRAAI
;
A
#
# COMPACT_ATOMS: atom_id res chain seq x y z
N MET A 1 -3.00 7.94 20.81
CA MET A 1 -3.44 6.54 21.05
C MET A 1 -2.65 5.62 20.12
N LYS A 2 -2.22 4.47 20.63
CA LYS A 2 -1.60 3.42 19.80
C LYS A 2 -2.56 2.25 19.70
N ILE A 3 -2.60 1.60 18.53
CA ILE A 3 -3.27 0.32 18.30
C ILE A 3 -2.17 -0.68 17.98
N VAL A 4 -2.15 -1.78 18.68
CA VAL A 4 -1.27 -2.92 18.45
C VAL A 4 -2.11 -4.17 18.62
N ASN A 5 -2.21 -4.97 17.57
CA ASN A 5 -2.99 -6.19 17.60
C ASN A 5 -2.29 -7.26 16.76
N GLU A 6 -1.85 -8.32 17.40
CA GLU A 6 -1.31 -9.48 16.72
C GLU A 6 -2.43 -10.49 16.51
N GLN A 7 -2.63 -10.90 15.27
CA GLN A 7 -3.68 -11.83 14.86
C GLN A 7 -3.09 -12.96 14.02
N ARG A 8 -3.61 -14.17 14.17
CA ARG A 8 -3.34 -15.25 13.23
C ARG A 8 -4.49 -15.37 12.24
N PHE A 9 -4.17 -15.09 10.99
CA PHE A 9 -5.05 -15.41 9.87
C PHE A 9 -4.66 -16.81 9.38
N ASN A 10 -5.45 -17.81 9.63
CA ASN A 10 -5.09 -19.23 9.47
C ASN A 10 -3.88 -19.65 10.35
N SER A 11 -3.34 -20.86 10.15
CA SER A 11 -2.23 -21.38 10.98
C SER A 11 -0.84 -20.87 10.57
N GLN A 12 -0.72 -20.15 9.45
CA GLN A 12 0.57 -19.87 8.79
C GLN A 12 0.87 -18.37 8.61
N VAL A 13 -0.15 -17.51 8.63
CA VAL A 13 0.01 -16.06 8.48
C VAL A 13 -0.27 -15.37 9.80
N THR A 14 0.75 -14.73 10.35
CA THR A 14 0.60 -13.83 11.50
C THR A 14 0.57 -12.39 11.01
N ALA A 15 -0.45 -11.63 11.38
CA ALA A 15 -0.58 -10.22 11.05
C ALA A 15 -0.36 -9.38 12.30
N LEU A 16 0.47 -8.35 12.19
CA LEU A 16 0.61 -7.30 13.17
C LEU A 16 -0.09 -6.04 12.67
N GLU A 17 -1.18 -5.66 13.32
CA GLU A 17 -1.89 -4.41 13.07
C GLU A 17 -1.30 -3.30 13.93
N LEU A 18 -0.84 -2.23 13.29
CA LEU A 18 -0.22 -1.07 13.91
C LEU A 18 -0.99 0.21 13.56
N GLY A 19 -1.29 1.01 14.57
CA GLY A 19 -1.94 2.30 14.39
C GLY A 19 -1.40 3.35 15.36
N TYR A 20 -1.11 4.56 14.87
CA TYR A 20 -0.69 5.70 15.66
C TYR A 20 -1.63 6.88 15.49
N GLY A 21 -2.24 7.33 16.58
CA GLY A 21 -3.07 8.53 16.63
C GLY A 21 -2.48 9.54 17.62
N ILE A 22 -2.27 10.77 17.16
CA ILE A 22 -1.76 11.88 17.97
C ILE A 22 -2.80 12.26 19.02
N ILE A 23 -4.02 12.46 18.57
CA ILE A 23 -5.20 12.75 19.39
C ILE A 23 -6.30 11.77 18.98
N GLY A 24 -6.76 10.94 19.93
CA GLY A 24 -7.80 9.94 19.66
C GLY A 24 -7.33 8.74 18.84
N ARG A 25 -8.25 8.16 18.07
CA ARG A 25 -7.98 6.98 17.25
C ARG A 25 -7.06 7.30 16.07
N PRO A 26 -6.22 6.34 15.63
CA PRO A 26 -5.45 6.48 14.39
C PRO A 26 -6.36 6.79 13.20
N LEU A 27 -5.86 7.61 12.28
CA LEU A 27 -6.54 7.88 11.00
C LEU A 27 -6.57 6.64 10.11
N MET A 28 -5.53 5.82 10.21
CA MET A 28 -5.38 4.60 9.45
C MET A 28 -4.48 3.62 10.23
N ASN A 29 -4.83 2.34 10.22
CA ASN A 29 -3.98 1.27 10.71
C ASN A 29 -3.30 0.59 9.53
N VAL A 30 -2.13 -0.01 9.76
CA VAL A 30 -1.42 -0.80 8.77
C VAL A 30 -1.17 -2.22 9.30
N TYR A 31 -1.35 -3.19 8.43
CA TYR A 31 -1.04 -4.60 8.69
C TYR A 31 0.30 -4.97 8.07
N CYS A 32 1.17 -5.56 8.88
CA CYS A 32 2.41 -6.21 8.46
C CYS A 32 2.19 -7.72 8.60
N TYR A 33 2.68 -8.51 7.66
CA TYR A 33 2.40 -9.94 7.62
C TYR A 33 3.67 -10.77 7.77
N LEU A 34 3.70 -11.67 8.73
CA LEU A 34 4.79 -12.63 8.92
C LEU A 34 4.34 -14.02 8.47
N ILE A 35 5.10 -14.61 7.56
CA ILE A 35 4.89 -15.93 7.00
C ILE A 35 6.24 -16.67 7.04
N GLY A 36 6.32 -17.74 7.85
CA GLY A 36 7.61 -18.37 8.14
C GLY A 36 8.56 -17.39 8.81
N ASP A 37 9.64 -17.03 8.14
CA ASP A 37 10.63 -16.03 8.56
C ASP A 37 10.65 -14.77 7.65
N THR A 38 9.66 -14.64 6.79
CA THR A 38 9.48 -13.49 5.89
C THR A 38 8.44 -12.53 6.42
N LEU A 39 8.84 -11.29 6.67
CA LEU A 39 7.96 -10.18 7.00
C LEU A 39 7.62 -9.38 5.73
N ILE A 40 6.35 -9.10 5.49
CA ILE A 40 5.88 -8.23 4.40
C ILE A 40 5.41 -6.92 5.00
N ASP A 41 6.07 -5.82 4.62
CA ASP A 41 5.98 -4.49 5.19
C ASP A 41 6.33 -4.43 6.69
N CYS A 42 6.54 -3.24 7.22
CA CYS A 42 7.06 -3.10 8.60
C CYS A 42 6.48 -1.93 9.40
N GLY A 43 5.37 -1.37 8.94
CA GLY A 43 4.66 -0.32 9.67
C GLY A 43 5.40 1.01 9.74
N GLN A 44 4.73 1.96 10.33
CA GLN A 44 5.18 3.34 10.47
C GLN A 44 6.26 3.51 11.56
N ALA A 45 7.20 4.44 11.36
CA ALA A 45 8.30 4.73 12.28
C ALA A 45 7.83 5.13 13.70
N LYS A 46 6.62 5.71 13.83
CA LYS A 46 6.02 6.04 15.13
C LYS A 46 5.69 4.81 15.99
N MET A 47 5.67 3.62 15.40
CA MET A 47 5.40 2.35 16.05
C MET A 47 6.65 1.45 16.15
N ALA A 48 7.85 2.07 16.15
CA ALA A 48 9.12 1.33 16.15
C ALA A 48 9.30 0.42 17.38
N GLY A 49 8.86 0.84 18.56
CA GLY A 49 8.96 0.02 19.77
C GLY A 49 8.10 -1.24 19.70
N GLU A 50 6.88 -1.11 19.16
CA GLU A 50 5.93 -2.21 19.00
C GLU A 50 6.42 -3.20 17.93
N MET A 51 6.90 -2.71 16.80
CA MET A 51 7.53 -3.53 15.77
C MET A 51 8.81 -4.22 16.30
N GLN A 52 9.61 -3.54 17.11
CA GLN A 52 10.79 -4.14 17.72
C GLN A 52 10.40 -5.29 18.66
N SER A 53 9.38 -5.12 19.49
CA SER A 53 8.87 -6.19 20.36
C SER A 53 8.39 -7.39 19.55
N PHE A 54 7.72 -7.14 18.42
CA PHE A 54 7.25 -8.19 17.51
C PHE A 54 8.40 -8.99 16.91
N ILE A 55 9.42 -8.34 16.33
CA ILE A 55 10.56 -9.05 15.72
C ILE A 55 11.48 -9.74 16.73
N LEU A 56 11.44 -9.37 18.01
CA LEU A 56 12.15 -10.07 19.08
C LEU A 56 11.39 -11.34 19.53
N ALA A 57 10.07 -11.37 19.38
CA ALA A 57 9.23 -12.53 19.67
C ALA A 57 9.16 -13.51 18.50
N HIS A 58 9.51 -13.08 17.29
CA HIS A 58 9.41 -13.87 16.07
C HIS A 58 10.74 -13.88 15.30
N ARG A 59 11.03 -14.98 14.61
CA ARG A 59 12.18 -15.04 13.71
C ARG A 59 11.86 -14.27 12.42
N VAL A 60 12.67 -13.26 12.09
CA VAL A 60 12.55 -12.50 10.84
C VAL A 60 13.92 -12.50 10.16
N GLU A 61 14.03 -13.18 9.00
CA GLU A 61 15.24 -13.23 8.20
C GLU A 61 15.16 -12.39 6.94
N GLN A 62 13.94 -12.15 6.45
CA GLN A 62 13.68 -11.38 5.25
C GLN A 62 12.57 -10.36 5.49
N LEU A 63 12.75 -9.16 4.93
CA LEU A 63 11.71 -8.12 4.88
C LEU A 63 11.44 -7.78 3.41
N LEU A 64 10.23 -8.04 2.95
CA LEU A 64 9.75 -7.67 1.64
C LEU A 64 8.96 -6.36 1.75
N LEU A 65 9.41 -5.31 1.07
CA LEU A 65 8.68 -4.04 1.01
C LEU A 65 7.77 -4.01 -0.21
N THR A 66 6.48 -3.76 0.00
CA THR A 66 5.55 -3.56 -1.11
C THR A 66 5.88 -2.25 -1.83
N HIS A 67 6.24 -1.21 -1.10
CA HIS A 67 6.67 0.08 -1.62
C HIS A 67 7.30 0.97 -0.53
N HIS A 68 7.77 2.16 -0.91
CA HIS A 68 8.56 3.02 -0.04
C HIS A 68 7.77 3.89 0.95
N HIS A 69 6.43 3.92 0.92
CA HIS A 69 5.67 4.82 1.80
C HIS A 69 5.93 4.55 3.29
N GLU A 70 5.74 5.58 4.10
CA GLU A 70 6.21 5.66 5.49
C GLU A 70 5.54 4.64 6.41
N ASP A 71 4.32 4.24 6.10
CA ASP A 71 3.56 3.25 6.85
C ASP A 71 3.88 1.80 6.44
N HIS A 72 4.64 1.60 5.37
CA HIS A 72 5.11 0.29 4.91
C HIS A 72 6.60 0.08 5.20
N SER A 73 7.42 1.11 5.03
CA SER A 73 8.88 1.03 5.12
C SER A 73 9.48 1.65 6.39
N GLY A 74 8.65 2.23 7.27
CA GLY A 74 9.07 3.08 8.37
C GLY A 74 10.08 2.45 9.33
N ASN A 75 10.01 1.14 9.55
CA ASN A 75 10.88 0.41 10.49
C ASN A 75 11.93 -0.46 9.80
N ALA A 76 12.08 -0.41 8.47
CA ALA A 76 12.98 -1.29 7.73
C ALA A 76 14.44 -1.20 8.20
N ALA A 77 14.96 0.00 8.44
CA ALA A 77 16.32 0.20 8.95
C ALA A 77 16.52 -0.38 10.35
N MET A 78 15.53 -0.29 11.21
CA MET A 78 15.56 -0.86 12.55
C MET A 78 15.57 -2.39 12.49
N ILE A 79 14.73 -2.98 11.67
CA ILE A 79 14.65 -4.44 11.49
C ILE A 79 15.96 -4.99 10.93
N ALA A 80 16.49 -4.39 9.85
CA ALA A 80 17.78 -4.79 9.29
C ALA A 80 18.91 -4.76 10.34
N LYS A 81 18.92 -3.72 11.20
CA LYS A 81 19.93 -3.58 12.26
C LYS A 81 19.73 -4.56 13.42
N SER A 82 18.50 -4.83 13.82
CA SER A 82 18.19 -5.60 15.04
C SER A 82 18.28 -7.11 14.85
N CYS A 83 17.89 -7.63 13.70
CA CYS A 83 17.90 -9.08 13.42
C CYS A 83 18.70 -9.47 12.17
N GLY A 84 19.35 -8.51 11.50
CA GLY A 84 20.14 -8.79 10.29
C GLY A 84 19.30 -9.18 9.07
N ALA A 85 17.99 -8.91 9.10
CA ALA A 85 17.08 -9.30 8.03
C ALA A 85 17.48 -8.67 6.69
N LEU A 86 17.43 -9.48 5.63
CA LEU A 86 17.63 -9.01 4.26
C LEU A 86 16.41 -8.22 3.81
N VAL A 87 16.58 -6.92 3.59
CA VAL A 87 15.52 -6.05 3.08
C VAL A 87 15.50 -6.10 1.56
N MET A 88 14.37 -6.47 0.98
CA MET A 88 14.17 -6.56 -0.46
C MET A 88 12.98 -5.73 -0.92
N GLY A 89 13.05 -5.21 -2.13
CA GLY A 89 11.99 -4.42 -2.75
C GLY A 89 12.25 -4.15 -4.22
N HIS A 90 11.33 -3.48 -4.87
CA HIS A 90 11.52 -3.04 -6.26
C HIS A 90 12.78 -2.13 -6.37
N PRO A 91 13.53 -2.12 -7.47
CA PRO A 91 14.69 -1.24 -7.63
C PRO A 91 14.40 0.24 -7.38
N LEU A 92 13.20 0.71 -7.71
CA LEU A 92 12.77 2.07 -7.38
C LEU A 92 12.57 2.29 -5.88
N THR A 93 12.20 1.25 -5.10
CA THR A 93 12.15 1.32 -3.63
C THR A 93 13.56 1.56 -3.08
N ALA A 94 14.58 0.85 -3.59
CA ALA A 94 15.96 1.08 -3.20
C ALA A 94 16.39 2.54 -3.42
N GLN A 95 16.07 3.12 -4.59
CA GLN A 95 16.36 4.53 -4.90
C GLN A 95 15.61 5.53 -4.00
N LYS A 96 14.48 5.15 -3.44
CA LYS A 96 13.68 5.99 -2.54
C LYS A 96 14.16 5.88 -1.08
N MET A 97 14.67 4.72 -0.70
CA MET A 97 15.15 4.44 0.64
C MET A 97 16.62 4.86 0.84
N ASP A 98 17.35 5.20 -0.21
CA ASP A 98 18.73 5.70 -0.17
C ASP A 98 19.05 6.61 -1.37
N PRO A 99 19.12 7.95 -1.20
CA PRO A 99 18.89 8.72 0.03
C PRO A 99 17.41 8.90 0.36
N ILE A 100 17.10 8.94 1.65
CA ILE A 100 15.75 9.28 2.12
C ILE A 100 15.42 10.73 1.75
N ARG A 101 14.25 10.91 1.14
CA ARG A 101 13.73 12.25 0.80
C ARG A 101 12.89 12.81 1.96
N PRO A 102 12.85 14.14 2.13
CA PRO A 102 11.92 14.76 3.05
C PRO A 102 10.47 14.41 2.71
N ILE A 103 9.67 14.18 3.74
CA ILE A 103 8.24 13.92 3.62
C ILE A 103 7.44 15.15 4.06
N LEU A 104 6.15 15.18 3.71
CA LEU A 104 5.27 16.30 4.03
C LEU A 104 5.00 16.37 5.55
N PRO A 105 4.70 17.56 6.10
CA PRO A 105 4.47 17.74 7.54
C PRO A 105 3.43 16.80 8.13
N TYR A 106 2.32 16.55 7.42
CA TYR A 106 1.30 15.63 7.89
C TYR A 106 1.78 14.18 7.94
N GLN A 107 2.68 13.77 7.02
CA GLN A 107 3.28 12.43 7.01
C GLN A 107 4.21 12.25 8.22
N HIS A 108 5.03 13.27 8.54
CA HIS A 108 5.81 13.28 9.78
C HIS A 108 4.93 13.12 11.02
N LEU A 109 3.79 13.79 11.01
CA LEU A 109 2.87 13.81 12.13
C LEU A 109 2.20 12.44 12.34
N VAL A 110 1.74 11.80 11.26
CA VAL A 110 0.96 10.56 11.30
C VAL A 110 1.88 9.33 11.37
N TRP A 111 2.91 9.25 10.51
CA TRP A 111 3.70 8.03 10.34
C TRP A 111 5.15 8.16 10.82
N GLY A 112 5.72 9.36 10.74
CA GLY A 112 7.14 9.61 11.01
C GLY A 112 8.01 9.29 9.80
N GLN A 113 9.24 9.78 9.82
CA GLN A 113 10.23 9.61 8.75
C GLN A 113 10.90 8.23 8.86
N ALA A 114 10.90 7.46 7.79
CA ALA A 114 11.74 6.28 7.67
C ALA A 114 13.23 6.64 7.73
N ARG A 115 14.08 5.70 8.13
CA ARG A 115 15.54 5.86 8.10
C ARG A 115 16.11 5.17 6.88
N LYS A 116 17.26 5.67 6.41
CA LYS A 116 18.03 5.06 5.32
C LYS A 116 18.33 3.60 5.59
N VAL A 117 18.09 2.76 4.61
CA VAL A 117 18.42 1.33 4.62
C VAL A 117 18.74 0.87 3.19
N ALA A 118 19.70 -0.04 3.09
CA ALA A 118 19.98 -0.73 1.83
C ALA A 118 18.83 -1.69 1.51
N VAL A 119 18.27 -1.58 0.31
CA VAL A 119 17.22 -2.46 -0.20
C VAL A 119 17.78 -3.23 -1.39
N SER A 120 17.83 -4.54 -1.29
CA SER A 120 18.25 -5.43 -2.37
C SER A 120 17.13 -5.56 -3.41
N PRO A 121 17.48 -5.66 -4.70
CA PRO A 121 16.48 -5.90 -5.75
C PRO A 121 15.76 -7.23 -5.52
N LEU A 122 14.46 -7.27 -5.79
CA LEU A 122 13.68 -8.51 -5.77
C LEU A 122 14.16 -9.46 -6.87
N PRO A 123 14.43 -10.75 -6.55
CA PRO A 123 14.59 -11.78 -7.56
C PRO A 123 13.25 -12.11 -8.24
N ALA A 124 13.26 -12.95 -9.27
CA ALA A 124 12.05 -13.41 -9.95
C ALA A 124 11.05 -14.13 -9.02
N ALA A 125 11.55 -14.78 -7.98
CA ALA A 125 10.76 -15.36 -6.90
C ALA A 125 11.57 -15.33 -5.59
N VAL A 126 10.88 -15.15 -4.47
CA VAL A 126 11.45 -15.20 -3.12
C VAL A 126 10.97 -16.45 -2.43
N SER A 127 11.90 -17.25 -1.88
CA SER A 127 11.57 -18.47 -1.14
C SER A 127 12.04 -18.36 0.29
N SER A 128 11.19 -18.71 1.24
CA SER A 128 11.50 -18.69 2.66
C SER A 128 10.54 -19.58 3.45
N GLY A 129 11.07 -20.37 4.38
CA GLY A 129 10.25 -21.17 5.30
C GLY A 129 9.29 -22.16 4.62
N GLY A 130 9.57 -22.59 3.38
CA GLY A 130 8.69 -23.44 2.58
C GLY A 130 7.62 -22.70 1.78
N PHE A 131 7.61 -21.36 1.83
CA PHE A 131 6.71 -20.51 1.02
C PHE A 131 7.44 -19.93 -0.20
N HIS A 132 6.67 -19.67 -1.26
CA HIS A 132 7.19 -19.12 -2.51
C HIS A 132 6.38 -17.89 -2.92
N PHE A 133 7.00 -16.73 -2.85
CA PHE A 133 6.39 -15.47 -3.22
C PHE A 133 6.82 -15.06 -4.63
N LEU A 134 5.85 -14.84 -5.50
CA LEU A 134 6.02 -14.22 -6.80
C LEU A 134 5.82 -12.71 -6.68
N PRO A 135 6.87 -11.88 -6.80
CA PRO A 135 6.73 -10.44 -6.86
C PRO A 135 6.09 -10.03 -8.18
N ILE A 136 5.03 -9.23 -8.13
CA ILE A 136 4.36 -8.68 -9.30
C ILE A 136 4.40 -7.16 -9.19
N HIS A 137 5.09 -6.48 -10.11
CA HIS A 137 5.13 -5.03 -10.15
C HIS A 137 3.76 -4.46 -10.51
N THR A 138 3.21 -3.61 -9.65
CA THR A 138 1.85 -3.08 -9.75
C THR A 138 1.85 -1.55 -9.52
N PRO A 139 2.45 -0.77 -10.44
CA PRO A 139 2.53 0.69 -10.30
C PRO A 139 1.14 1.33 -10.33
N GLY A 140 1.08 2.59 -9.88
CA GLY A 140 -0.13 3.40 -9.92
C GLY A 140 -0.45 4.04 -8.59
N HIS A 141 -0.45 3.29 -7.48
CA HIS A 141 -0.43 3.86 -6.12
C HIS A 141 0.92 4.54 -5.84
N SER A 142 1.99 3.86 -6.15
CA SER A 142 3.34 4.41 -6.25
C SER A 142 4.07 3.75 -7.42
N LYS A 143 5.17 4.36 -7.90
CA LYS A 143 5.92 3.82 -9.05
C LYS A 143 6.64 2.51 -8.76
N ASP A 144 6.95 2.25 -7.50
CA ASP A 144 7.70 1.10 -7.00
C ASP A 144 6.80 0.03 -6.39
N HIS A 145 5.48 0.22 -6.44
CA HIS A 145 4.56 -0.68 -5.78
C HIS A 145 4.64 -2.10 -6.37
N THR A 146 4.69 -3.09 -5.49
CA THR A 146 4.80 -4.52 -5.81
C THR A 146 3.89 -5.31 -4.88
N VAL A 147 3.15 -6.24 -5.41
CA VAL A 147 2.39 -7.23 -4.62
C VAL A 147 3.14 -8.55 -4.58
N TYR A 148 2.86 -9.39 -3.59
CA TYR A 148 3.48 -10.70 -3.45
C TYR A 148 2.40 -11.79 -3.49
N LEU A 149 2.47 -12.66 -4.51
CA LEU A 149 1.56 -13.79 -4.67
C LEU A 149 2.22 -15.05 -4.12
N GLU A 150 1.59 -15.69 -3.15
CA GLU A 150 1.88 -17.06 -2.74
C GLU A 150 0.79 -17.98 -3.34
N ALA A 151 1.11 -18.58 -4.48
CA ALA A 151 0.13 -19.25 -5.32
C ALA A 151 -0.35 -20.60 -4.74
N GLN A 152 0.47 -21.30 -3.94
CA GLN A 152 0.12 -22.62 -3.41
C GLN A 152 -1.07 -22.56 -2.45
N ASN A 153 -1.16 -21.49 -1.65
CA ASN A 153 -2.24 -21.27 -0.70
C ASN A 153 -3.27 -20.25 -1.21
N GLY A 154 -3.06 -19.67 -2.39
CA GLY A 154 -3.95 -18.66 -2.96
C GLY A 154 -3.95 -17.35 -2.16
N TRP A 155 -2.78 -16.89 -1.72
CA TRP A 155 -2.63 -15.65 -0.93
C TRP A 155 -2.02 -14.52 -1.76
N LEU A 156 -2.68 -13.39 -1.77
CA LEU A 156 -2.16 -12.16 -2.35
C LEU A 156 -1.89 -11.13 -1.25
N PHE A 157 -0.62 -10.78 -1.04
CA PHE A 157 -0.22 -9.66 -0.19
C PHE A 157 -0.18 -8.41 -1.05
N SER A 158 -1.24 -7.62 -0.95
CA SER A 158 -1.55 -6.61 -1.96
C SER A 158 -1.00 -5.21 -1.65
N GLY A 159 -0.33 -5.01 -0.51
CA GLY A 159 0.05 -3.66 -0.09
C GLY A 159 -1.14 -2.70 -0.24
N ASP A 160 -0.92 -1.60 -0.95
CA ASP A 160 -1.92 -0.56 -1.21
C ASP A 160 -2.60 -0.67 -2.59
N LEU A 161 -2.37 -1.76 -3.32
CA LEU A 161 -3.16 -2.03 -4.54
C LEU A 161 -4.65 -2.10 -4.22
N TYR A 162 -5.02 -2.56 -3.01
CA TYR A 162 -6.40 -2.60 -2.54
C TYR A 162 -6.53 -1.97 -1.15
N LEU A 163 -7.39 -0.96 -1.02
CA LEU A 163 -7.76 -0.31 0.24
C LEU A 163 -9.27 -0.48 0.53
N GLY A 164 -10.01 -0.80 -0.51
CA GLY A 164 -11.46 -1.00 -0.53
C GLY A 164 -11.98 -1.04 -1.95
N ASP A 165 -13.23 -1.47 -2.14
CA ASP A 165 -13.89 -1.54 -3.46
C ASP A 165 -14.03 -0.16 -4.10
N ARG A 166 -14.21 0.87 -3.27
CA ARG A 166 -14.33 2.27 -3.70
C ARG A 166 -13.27 3.10 -3.00
N ILE A 167 -12.48 3.81 -3.79
CA ILE A 167 -11.48 4.74 -3.27
C ILE A 167 -12.16 6.06 -2.89
N LYS A 168 -11.66 6.68 -1.82
CA LYS A 168 -12.15 7.98 -1.33
C LYS A 168 -11.30 9.14 -1.82
N PHE A 169 -10.02 8.90 -2.08
CA PHE A 169 -9.05 9.90 -2.53
C PHE A 169 -7.83 9.23 -3.15
N PHE A 170 -7.11 9.97 -3.97
CA PHE A 170 -5.73 9.68 -4.39
C PHE A 170 -4.78 10.70 -3.79
N ARG A 171 -3.54 10.30 -3.59
CA ARG A 171 -2.42 11.23 -3.49
C ARG A 171 -2.21 11.90 -4.85
N SER A 172 -1.56 13.06 -4.86
CA SER A 172 -1.36 13.85 -6.09
C SER A 172 -0.50 13.18 -7.15
N ASP A 173 0.30 12.20 -6.77
CA ASP A 173 1.22 11.42 -7.62
C ASP A 173 0.65 10.07 -8.07
N GLU A 174 -0.52 9.65 -7.58
CA GLU A 174 -1.17 8.41 -8.00
C GLU A 174 -1.70 8.48 -9.45
N LYS A 175 -1.68 7.34 -10.13
CA LYS A 175 -2.07 7.21 -11.53
C LYS A 175 -3.15 6.13 -11.71
N ILE A 176 -4.33 6.58 -12.13
CA ILE A 176 -5.51 5.71 -12.27
C ILE A 176 -5.32 4.67 -13.40
N ASP A 177 -4.75 5.07 -14.52
CA ASP A 177 -4.44 4.20 -15.67
C ASP A 177 -3.52 3.05 -15.26
N GLN A 178 -2.45 3.36 -14.53
CA GLN A 178 -1.53 2.36 -14.02
C GLN A 178 -2.17 1.47 -12.96
N GLN A 179 -3.02 2.00 -12.08
CA GLN A 179 -3.75 1.17 -11.12
C GLN A 179 -4.72 0.21 -11.83
N ILE A 180 -5.43 0.66 -12.86
CA ILE A 180 -6.30 -0.19 -13.69
C ILE A 180 -5.49 -1.34 -14.31
N GLN A 181 -4.37 -1.03 -14.97
CA GLN A 181 -3.48 -2.04 -15.57
C GLN A 181 -2.95 -3.03 -14.51
N SER A 182 -2.53 -2.53 -13.36
CA SER A 182 -2.03 -3.36 -12.25
C SER A 182 -3.09 -4.31 -11.70
N LEU A 183 -4.33 -3.85 -11.56
CA LEU A 183 -5.46 -4.70 -11.14
C LEU A 183 -5.76 -5.78 -12.20
N GLN A 184 -5.71 -5.43 -13.49
CA GLN A 184 -5.89 -6.38 -14.61
C GLN A 184 -4.80 -7.44 -14.62
N ILE A 185 -3.52 -7.06 -14.41
CA ILE A 185 -2.40 -8.00 -14.31
C ILE A 185 -2.61 -8.99 -13.15
N VAL A 186 -2.96 -8.49 -11.96
CA VAL A 186 -3.18 -9.32 -10.78
C VAL A 186 -4.35 -10.29 -10.98
N LEU A 187 -5.39 -9.89 -11.69
CA LEU A 187 -6.54 -10.74 -12.01
C LEU A 187 -6.23 -11.87 -13.00
N GLN A 188 -5.05 -11.89 -13.62
CA GLN A 188 -4.58 -13.04 -14.41
C GLN A 188 -4.13 -14.21 -13.53
N HIS A 189 -3.96 -13.99 -12.22
CA HIS A 189 -3.57 -15.00 -11.25
C HIS A 189 -4.76 -15.43 -10.39
N ASP A 190 -4.67 -16.65 -9.85
CA ASP A 190 -5.66 -17.17 -8.91
C ASP A 190 -5.23 -16.93 -7.47
N PHE A 191 -6.13 -16.38 -6.67
CA PHE A 191 -6.00 -16.19 -5.23
C PHE A 191 -7.38 -16.04 -4.59
N GLU A 192 -7.48 -16.43 -3.36
CA GLU A 192 -8.71 -16.34 -2.56
C GLU A 192 -8.57 -15.29 -1.45
N SER A 193 -7.44 -15.34 -0.72
CA SER A 193 -7.19 -14.40 0.39
C SER A 193 -6.42 -13.18 -0.11
N LEU A 194 -6.93 -12.00 0.25
CA LEU A 194 -6.34 -10.71 -0.06
C LEU A 194 -5.83 -10.08 1.24
N PHE A 195 -4.54 -10.21 1.49
CA PHE A 195 -3.84 -9.61 2.62
C PHE A 195 -3.44 -8.17 2.27
N CYS A 196 -4.40 -7.27 2.42
CA CYS A 196 -4.22 -5.83 2.18
C CYS A 196 -3.58 -5.16 3.39
N ALA A 197 -2.78 -4.14 3.17
CA ALA A 197 -2.13 -3.42 4.26
C ALA A 197 -3.10 -2.66 5.18
N HIS A 198 -4.32 -2.35 4.74
CA HIS A 198 -5.26 -1.55 5.55
C HIS A 198 -6.63 -2.20 5.75
N ASN A 199 -7.01 -3.18 4.93
CA ASN A 199 -8.32 -3.80 4.98
C ASN A 199 -8.26 -5.26 4.46
N PRO A 200 -7.67 -6.19 5.23
CA PRO A 200 -7.53 -7.57 4.81
C PRO A 200 -8.89 -8.25 4.56
N VAL A 201 -8.96 -9.03 3.48
CA VAL A 201 -10.15 -9.78 3.06
C VAL A 201 -9.77 -11.23 2.82
N LEU A 202 -10.15 -12.12 3.73
CA LEU A 202 -9.68 -13.50 3.72
C LEU A 202 -10.45 -14.42 2.76
N LYS A 203 -11.61 -13.99 2.27
CA LYS A 203 -12.45 -14.73 1.32
C LYS A 203 -12.91 -13.81 0.21
N ASN A 204 -13.04 -14.39 -1.00
CA ASN A 204 -13.48 -13.63 -2.19
C ASN A 204 -12.55 -12.44 -2.54
N GLY A 205 -11.25 -12.53 -2.23
CA GLY A 205 -10.27 -11.46 -2.49
C GLY A 205 -10.22 -11.05 -3.96
N ARG A 206 -10.26 -12.03 -4.88
CA ARG A 206 -10.28 -11.78 -6.32
C ARG A 206 -11.51 -10.99 -6.77
N GLU A 207 -12.66 -11.26 -6.19
CA GLU A 207 -13.90 -10.50 -6.47
C GLU A 207 -13.80 -9.05 -5.97
N ARG A 208 -13.15 -8.82 -4.85
CA ARG A 208 -12.91 -7.46 -4.32
C ARG A 208 -11.99 -6.66 -5.25
N ILE A 209 -10.96 -7.29 -5.82
CA ILE A 209 -10.11 -6.66 -6.84
C ILE A 209 -10.92 -6.31 -8.10
N ARG A 210 -11.81 -7.20 -8.58
CA ARG A 210 -12.71 -6.91 -9.72
C ARG A 210 -13.62 -5.70 -9.46
N ARG A 211 -14.17 -5.60 -8.24
CA ARG A 211 -15.04 -4.45 -7.88
C ARG A 211 -14.27 -3.14 -7.86
N LYS A 212 -13.03 -3.15 -7.33
CA LYS A 212 -12.17 -1.97 -7.40
C LYS A 212 -11.84 -1.61 -8.84
N LEU A 213 -11.51 -2.59 -9.69
CA LEU A 213 -11.22 -2.37 -11.10
C LEU A 213 -12.41 -1.71 -11.80
N ALA A 214 -13.60 -2.30 -11.70
CA ALA A 214 -14.82 -1.75 -12.29
C ALA A 214 -15.09 -0.31 -11.83
N TYR A 215 -14.91 -0.03 -10.54
CA TYR A 215 -15.08 1.32 -10.00
C TYR A 215 -14.09 2.35 -10.59
N LEU A 216 -12.82 1.97 -10.81
CA LEU A 216 -11.84 2.86 -11.43
C LEU A 216 -12.11 3.06 -12.93
N GLU A 217 -12.54 2.01 -13.62
CA GLU A 217 -12.95 2.07 -15.04
C GLU A 217 -14.19 2.96 -15.22
N ASP A 218 -15.18 2.86 -14.33
CA ASP A 218 -16.38 3.73 -14.33
C ASP A 218 -16.00 5.21 -14.16
N ILE A 219 -15.07 5.53 -13.24
CA ILE A 219 -14.59 6.91 -13.06
C ILE A 219 -13.88 7.39 -14.33
N SER A 220 -12.98 6.58 -14.90
CA SER A 220 -12.23 6.94 -16.10
C SER A 220 -13.17 7.15 -17.29
N GLY A 221 -14.17 6.28 -17.47
CA GLY A 221 -15.19 6.41 -18.51
C GLY A 221 -16.04 7.67 -18.34
N ALA A 222 -16.48 7.95 -17.12
CA ALA A 222 -17.26 9.17 -16.83
C ALA A 222 -16.46 10.44 -17.10
N VAL A 223 -15.19 10.49 -16.70
CA VAL A 223 -14.29 11.63 -16.99
C VAL A 223 -14.09 11.78 -18.50
N GLY A 224 -13.82 10.67 -19.23
CA GLY A 224 -13.68 10.71 -20.69
C GLY A 224 -14.91 11.28 -21.38
N LEU A 225 -16.11 10.86 -20.95
CA LEU A 225 -17.37 11.38 -21.51
C LEU A 225 -17.54 12.90 -21.25
N LEU A 226 -17.15 13.38 -20.07
CA LEU A 226 -17.26 14.81 -19.76
C LEU A 226 -16.24 15.64 -20.56
N LEU A 227 -15.04 15.11 -20.80
CA LEU A 227 -14.03 15.73 -21.67
C LEU A 227 -14.53 15.84 -23.13
N THR A 228 -15.15 14.79 -23.68
CA THR A 228 -15.72 14.84 -25.05
C THR A 228 -16.84 15.86 -25.20
N ARG A 229 -17.51 16.20 -24.08
CA ARG A 229 -18.51 17.28 -24.04
C ARG A 229 -17.90 18.69 -23.90
N GLY A 230 -16.56 18.80 -23.85
CA GLY A 230 -15.85 20.07 -23.76
C GLY A 230 -15.77 20.67 -22.37
N LEU A 231 -16.07 19.91 -21.30
CA LEU A 231 -15.97 20.42 -19.94
C LEU A 231 -14.50 20.59 -19.54
N SER A 232 -14.21 21.71 -18.87
CA SER A 232 -12.92 21.96 -18.25
C SER A 232 -12.68 21.09 -17.02
N GLU A 233 -11.41 20.89 -16.62
CA GLU A 233 -11.05 20.17 -15.37
C GLU A 233 -11.86 20.67 -14.16
N LYS A 234 -12.00 21.99 -14.04
CA LYS A 234 -12.73 22.59 -12.89
C LYS A 234 -14.21 22.22 -12.89
N GLU A 235 -14.83 22.15 -14.05
CA GLU A 235 -16.25 21.76 -14.19
C GLU A 235 -16.43 20.27 -13.91
N ILE A 236 -15.54 19.41 -14.43
CA ILE A 236 -15.56 17.97 -14.18
C ILE A 236 -15.41 17.69 -12.68
N ILE A 237 -14.40 18.31 -12.03
CA ILE A 237 -14.23 18.14 -10.58
C ILE A 237 -15.48 18.60 -9.83
N ARG A 238 -16.07 19.77 -10.17
CA ARG A 238 -17.28 20.27 -9.50
C ARG A 238 -18.47 19.33 -9.66
N GLN A 239 -18.60 18.69 -10.82
CA GLN A 239 -19.70 17.76 -11.11
C GLN A 239 -19.55 16.40 -10.42
N MET A 240 -18.31 15.89 -10.31
CA MET A 240 -18.03 14.56 -9.78
C MET A 240 -17.63 14.54 -8.31
N ASP A 241 -17.20 15.67 -7.73
CA ASP A 241 -16.71 15.73 -6.34
C ASP A 241 -17.87 15.70 -5.35
N HIS A 242 -18.00 14.59 -4.64
CA HIS A 242 -19.01 14.37 -3.60
C HIS A 242 -18.63 14.96 -2.23
N ARG A 243 -17.51 15.68 -2.12
CA ARG A 243 -17.03 16.38 -0.91
C ARG A 243 -16.85 15.50 0.33
N GLN A 244 -16.74 14.17 0.15
CA GLN A 244 -16.57 13.21 1.25
C GLN A 244 -15.15 13.24 1.84
N ASP A 245 -14.20 13.86 1.14
CA ASP A 245 -12.78 13.92 1.50
C ASP A 245 -12.34 15.27 2.11
N ARG A 246 -13.26 16.17 2.44
CA ARG A 246 -12.93 17.54 2.88
C ARG A 246 -11.92 17.61 4.02
N PHE A 247 -12.09 16.77 5.04
CA PHE A 247 -11.16 16.69 6.17
C PHE A 247 -9.77 16.26 5.71
N ILE A 248 -9.68 15.17 4.93
CA ILE A 248 -8.40 14.62 4.43
C ILE A 248 -7.74 15.65 3.52
N LYS A 249 -8.45 16.24 2.59
CA LYS A 249 -7.94 17.27 1.69
C LYS A 249 -7.38 18.49 2.46
N PHE A 250 -8.05 18.96 3.49
CA PHE A 250 -7.56 20.04 4.33
C PHE A 250 -6.33 19.61 5.12
N PHE A 251 -6.40 18.48 5.82
CA PHE A 251 -5.32 17.93 6.65
C PHE A 251 -4.03 17.66 5.85
N THR A 252 -4.16 17.19 4.62
CA THR A 252 -3.03 16.88 3.73
C THR A 252 -2.63 18.04 2.82
N MET A 253 -3.20 19.23 3.02
CA MET A 253 -2.97 20.42 2.16
C MET A 253 -3.21 20.14 0.67
N GLY A 254 -4.22 19.29 0.37
CA GLY A 254 -4.59 18.90 -0.99
C GLY A 254 -3.77 17.76 -1.58
N ASN A 255 -2.75 17.26 -0.88
CA ASN A 255 -1.97 16.12 -1.37
C ASN A 255 -2.83 14.85 -1.53
N ALA A 256 -3.81 14.62 -0.66
CA ALA A 256 -4.79 13.55 -0.82
C ALA A 256 -6.20 14.15 -1.00
N SER A 257 -6.86 13.83 -2.13
CA SER A 257 -8.22 14.29 -2.42
C SER A 257 -8.88 13.47 -3.52
N PHE A 258 -10.22 13.48 -3.58
CA PHE A 258 -10.96 12.88 -4.69
C PHE A 258 -10.73 13.65 -6.01
N ALA A 259 -10.49 14.96 -5.93
CA ALA A 259 -10.08 15.76 -7.09
C ALA A 259 -8.80 15.22 -7.76
N ASN A 260 -7.88 14.60 -7.01
CA ASN A 260 -6.68 13.99 -7.59
C ASN A 260 -7.01 12.72 -8.40
N VAL A 261 -8.06 11.97 -8.03
CA VAL A 261 -8.57 10.84 -8.83
C VAL A 261 -9.02 11.34 -10.20
N ILE A 262 -9.83 12.41 -10.20
CA ILE A 262 -10.36 13.02 -11.44
C ILE A 262 -9.22 13.58 -12.30
N ARG A 263 -8.27 14.32 -11.69
CA ARG A 263 -7.09 14.82 -12.40
C ARG A 263 -6.25 13.71 -13.00
N SER A 264 -6.11 12.61 -12.26
CA SER A 264 -5.38 11.44 -12.77
C SER A 264 -6.10 10.84 -13.99
N ALA A 265 -7.44 10.72 -13.95
CA ALA A 265 -8.23 10.23 -15.06
C ALA A 265 -8.20 11.19 -16.28
N ILE A 266 -8.22 12.51 -16.05
CA ILE A 266 -8.06 13.51 -17.12
C ILE A 266 -6.70 13.34 -17.81
N ARG A 267 -5.61 13.22 -17.02
CA ARG A 267 -4.25 13.03 -17.59
C ARG A 267 -4.09 11.73 -18.36
N ALA A 268 -4.85 10.71 -18.00
CA ALA A 268 -4.83 9.42 -18.70
C ALA A 268 -5.64 9.41 -20.00
N ALA A 269 -6.57 10.36 -20.17
CA ALA A 269 -7.44 10.47 -21.34
C ALA A 269 -6.88 11.40 -22.44
N ILE A 270 -5.83 12.18 -22.14
CA ILE A 270 -5.13 13.10 -23.06
C ILE A 270 -3.80 12.47 -23.50
#